data_46095245361dad5819e6c85a1a7eef26
#
_entry.id   46095245361dad5819e6c85a1a7eef26
#
_cell.length_a   1.000
_cell.length_b   1.000
_cell.length_c   1.000
_cell.angle_alpha   90.00
_cell.angle_beta   90.00
_cell.angle_gamma   90.00
#
_symmetry.space_group_name_H-M   'P 1'
#
loop_
_entity.id
_entity.type
_entity.pdbx_description
1 polymer ?
#
loop_
_entity_poly.entity_id
_entity_poly.type
_entity_poly.pdbx_seq_one_letter_code
_entity_poly.pdbx_strand_id
1 'polypeptide(L)'
;MTPTLVVILGPTAVGKTELTLSLAEHFNSPVLNCDSRQIYRDMKIGTASPTPEQLCRARHYFVGQLSLDDYYSAARYEQEVLSLTAELFKTHSTLILSGGSMMYIDAVCNGIDDIPTIDEEVRTTLSARLKEEGLDTLLAELRLVDPEHYDYVDKKNAKRVVHALEVYYTTGKPYSSFLTRKTLRNGENISQSNIRPFNIIKIGLERPREELFSRINARVDQMVNSGLLHEAMNLMPHRDKNALNTVGYKEMFNVLDGTWELAMAIERIKKNTRVYAKKQMTWFKHDQSIAWFHPQEKESIIEHIKALL
;
A
#
# COMPACT_ATOMS: atom_id res chain seq x y z
N MET A 1 -4.70 8.54 -29.45
CA MET A 1 -4.41 7.33 -28.63
C MET A 1 -5.24 7.43 -27.35
N THR A 2 -5.79 6.35 -26.90
CA THR A 2 -6.52 6.32 -25.62
C THR A 2 -5.54 6.50 -24.48
N PRO A 3 -5.79 7.40 -23.51
CA PRO A 3 -4.92 7.56 -22.34
C PRO A 3 -4.71 6.22 -21.63
N THR A 4 -3.48 5.88 -21.28
CA THR A 4 -3.16 4.59 -20.67
C THR A 4 -2.28 4.74 -19.43
N LEU A 5 -2.71 4.13 -18.31
CA LEU A 5 -1.95 4.01 -17.09
C LEU A 5 -1.27 2.64 -17.03
N VAL A 6 0.06 2.63 -17.08
CA VAL A 6 0.86 1.42 -16.90
C VAL A 6 1.20 1.27 -15.42
N VAL A 7 0.74 0.19 -14.81
CA VAL A 7 0.90 -0.09 -13.37
C VAL A 7 1.99 -1.13 -13.18
N ILE A 8 3.12 -0.71 -12.60
CA ILE A 8 4.25 -1.59 -12.26
C ILE A 8 4.13 -1.99 -10.81
N LEU A 9 3.81 -3.25 -10.57
CA LEU A 9 3.55 -3.78 -9.23
C LEU A 9 4.40 -5.01 -8.91
N GLY A 10 4.45 -5.37 -7.65
CA GLY A 10 5.19 -6.55 -7.19
C GLY A 10 5.73 -6.35 -5.78
N PRO A 11 6.34 -7.40 -5.19
CA PRO A 11 6.80 -7.38 -3.82
C PRO A 11 7.94 -6.38 -3.60
N THR A 12 8.16 -6.03 -2.32
CA THR A 12 9.35 -5.24 -1.96
C THR A 12 10.63 -5.96 -2.38
N ALA A 13 11.67 -5.21 -2.75
CA ALA A 13 12.98 -5.67 -3.23
C ALA A 13 12.97 -6.45 -4.56
N VAL A 14 11.84 -6.58 -5.27
CA VAL A 14 11.79 -7.30 -6.56
C VAL A 14 12.58 -6.61 -7.67
N GLY A 15 12.76 -5.29 -7.62
CA GLY A 15 13.49 -4.50 -8.62
C GLY A 15 12.62 -3.51 -9.40
N LYS A 16 11.47 -3.10 -8.85
CA LYS A 16 10.55 -2.13 -9.49
C LYS A 16 11.22 -0.83 -9.90
N THR A 17 11.99 -0.21 -9.00
CA THR A 17 12.50 1.16 -9.16
C THR A 17 13.27 1.34 -10.46
N GLU A 18 14.26 0.48 -10.75
CA GLU A 18 15.08 0.62 -11.94
C GLU A 18 14.29 0.38 -13.24
N LEU A 19 13.42 -0.63 -13.23
CA LEU A 19 12.53 -0.87 -14.38
C LEU A 19 11.59 0.32 -14.58
N THR A 20 10.98 0.84 -13.51
CA THR A 20 10.08 2.01 -13.55
C THR A 20 10.77 3.21 -14.19
N LEU A 21 11.99 3.52 -13.77
CA LEU A 21 12.77 4.63 -14.34
C LEU A 21 13.07 4.41 -15.83
N SER A 22 13.50 3.21 -16.19
CA SER A 22 13.73 2.86 -17.60
C SER A 22 12.47 2.97 -18.48
N LEU A 23 11.31 2.58 -17.95
CA LEU A 23 10.04 2.73 -18.65
C LEU A 23 9.60 4.20 -18.71
N ALA A 24 9.81 4.97 -17.63
CA ALA A 24 9.54 6.40 -17.60
C ALA A 24 10.33 7.16 -18.67
N GLU A 25 11.61 6.85 -18.80
CA GLU A 25 12.49 7.39 -19.86
C GLU A 25 11.99 6.98 -21.26
N HIS A 26 11.64 5.68 -21.44
CA HIS A 26 11.19 5.15 -22.73
C HIS A 26 9.88 5.77 -23.23
N PHE A 27 8.90 5.92 -22.33
CA PHE A 27 7.57 6.45 -22.66
C PHE A 27 7.45 7.97 -22.43
N ASN A 28 8.54 8.65 -22.07
CA ASN A 28 8.56 10.07 -21.67
C ASN A 28 7.45 10.37 -20.67
N SER A 29 7.37 9.59 -19.61
CA SER A 29 6.30 9.63 -18.61
C SER A 29 6.84 10.04 -17.24
N PRO A 30 6.11 10.85 -16.48
CA PRO A 30 6.35 10.97 -15.05
C PRO A 30 6.01 9.65 -14.34
N VAL A 31 6.52 9.50 -13.12
CA VAL A 31 6.24 8.36 -12.23
C VAL A 31 5.28 8.79 -11.13
N LEU A 32 4.15 8.10 -11.02
CA LEU A 32 3.24 8.20 -9.89
C LEU A 32 3.61 7.10 -8.89
N ASN A 33 4.18 7.48 -7.75
CA ASN A 33 4.60 6.52 -6.74
C ASN A 33 3.39 5.97 -5.98
N CYS A 34 3.30 4.65 -5.89
CA CYS A 34 2.22 3.93 -5.22
C CYS A 34 2.77 3.15 -4.00
N ASP A 35 3.43 3.87 -3.10
CA ASP A 35 3.89 3.36 -1.82
C ASP A 35 3.36 4.22 -0.68
N SER A 36 2.58 3.61 0.22
CA SER A 36 1.89 4.31 1.31
C SER A 36 2.82 4.81 2.42
N ARG A 37 4.12 4.57 2.31
CA ARG A 37 5.12 5.00 3.29
C ARG A 37 6.12 5.99 2.70
N GLN A 38 6.52 5.83 1.43
CA GLN A 38 7.42 6.76 0.75
C GLN A 38 6.80 8.15 0.52
N ILE A 39 5.50 8.29 0.70
CA ILE A 39 4.82 9.59 0.60
C ILE A 39 5.19 10.53 1.77
N TYR A 40 5.66 9.99 2.91
CA TYR A 40 6.08 10.77 4.08
C TYR A 40 7.53 11.22 3.96
N ARG A 41 7.78 12.55 4.15
CA ARG A 41 9.09 13.18 3.90
C ARG A 41 10.20 12.71 4.82
N ASP A 42 9.85 12.30 6.03
CA ASP A 42 10.80 11.98 7.08
C ASP A 42 11.15 10.49 7.16
N MET A 43 10.49 9.67 6.33
CA MET A 43 10.64 8.21 6.28
C MET A 43 11.43 7.79 5.02
N LYS A 44 12.73 8.10 4.97
CA LYS A 44 13.52 7.88 3.74
C LYS A 44 14.22 6.53 3.70
N ILE A 45 14.98 6.20 4.74
CA ILE A 45 15.81 5.00 4.80
C ILE A 45 14.94 3.76 4.99
N GLY A 46 14.08 3.76 6.01
CA GLY A 46 13.23 2.60 6.34
C GLY A 46 12.20 2.25 5.27
N THR A 47 11.88 3.17 4.37
CA THR A 47 10.99 2.94 3.22
C THR A 47 11.75 2.69 1.93
N ALA A 48 13.08 2.87 1.92
CA ALA A 48 13.91 2.95 0.72
C ALA A 48 13.30 3.88 -0.33
N SER A 49 13.03 5.11 0.08
CA SER A 49 12.55 6.18 -0.78
C SER A 49 13.53 6.41 -1.94
N PRO A 50 13.06 6.86 -3.11
CA PRO A 50 13.94 7.16 -4.25
C PRO A 50 15.07 8.12 -3.87
N THR A 51 16.28 7.83 -4.36
CA THR A 51 17.46 8.68 -4.14
C THR A 51 17.38 9.95 -4.99
N PRO A 52 18.14 11.03 -4.65
CA PRO A 52 18.19 12.23 -5.49
C PRO A 52 18.53 11.94 -6.95
N GLU A 53 19.46 11.02 -7.21
CA GLU A 53 19.83 10.60 -8.56
C GLU A 53 18.66 9.95 -9.31
N GLN A 54 17.87 9.13 -8.61
CA GLN A 54 16.69 8.50 -9.18
C GLN A 54 15.57 9.53 -9.47
N LEU A 55 15.39 10.51 -8.57
CA LEU A 55 14.45 11.61 -8.76
C LEU A 55 14.82 12.54 -9.92
N CYS A 56 16.11 12.67 -10.25
CA CYS A 56 16.59 13.44 -11.41
C CYS A 56 16.28 12.75 -12.75
N ARG A 57 16.16 11.42 -12.79
CA ARG A 57 15.91 10.66 -14.03
C ARG A 57 14.46 10.78 -14.55
N ALA A 58 13.50 10.93 -13.65
CA ALA A 58 12.10 11.12 -13.99
C ALA A 58 11.41 11.96 -12.92
N ARG A 59 10.41 12.75 -13.32
CA ARG A 59 9.58 13.48 -12.37
C ARG A 59 8.73 12.49 -11.56
N HIS A 60 8.83 12.54 -10.23
CA HIS A 60 8.05 11.70 -9.33
C HIS A 60 6.96 12.52 -8.63
N TYR A 61 5.80 11.90 -8.48
CA TYR A 61 4.69 12.37 -7.65
C TYR A 61 4.46 11.40 -6.49
N PHE A 62 3.90 11.86 -5.41
CA PHE A 62 3.59 11.09 -4.20
C PHE A 62 4.84 10.51 -3.50
N VAL A 63 5.93 11.29 -3.50
CA VAL A 63 7.16 10.99 -2.76
C VAL A 63 7.48 12.15 -1.84
N GLY A 64 7.59 11.91 -0.52
CA GLY A 64 8.02 12.90 0.47
C GLY A 64 7.15 14.15 0.57
N GLN A 65 5.86 14.06 0.26
CA GLN A 65 4.94 15.21 0.21
C GLN A 65 4.27 15.49 1.56
N LEU A 66 4.07 14.45 2.37
CA LEU A 66 3.32 14.54 3.62
C LEU A 66 4.23 14.61 4.84
N SER A 67 3.72 15.24 5.90
CA SER A 67 4.27 15.13 7.24
C SER A 67 3.66 13.91 7.94
N LEU A 68 4.25 13.47 9.06
CA LEU A 68 3.72 12.35 9.85
C LEU A 68 2.38 12.66 10.52
N ASP A 69 2.03 13.95 10.63
CA ASP A 69 0.76 14.40 11.21
C ASP A 69 -0.38 14.41 10.20
N ASP A 70 -0.07 14.32 8.90
CA ASP A 70 -1.08 14.31 7.86
C ASP A 70 -1.84 12.96 7.86
N TYR A 71 -3.16 13.03 7.95
CA TYR A 71 -4.01 11.87 7.70
C TYR A 71 -4.08 11.59 6.19
N TYR A 72 -3.74 10.36 5.80
CA TYR A 72 -3.78 9.97 4.40
C TYR A 72 -4.30 8.54 4.22
N SER A 73 -5.35 8.41 3.42
CA SER A 73 -6.05 7.15 3.16
C SER A 73 -5.91 6.69 1.72
N ALA A 74 -6.29 5.44 1.43
CA ALA A 74 -6.32 4.93 0.06
C ALA A 74 -7.36 5.66 -0.80
N ALA A 75 -8.48 6.09 -0.22
CA ALA A 75 -9.50 6.88 -0.93
C ALA A 75 -8.98 8.27 -1.31
N ARG A 76 -8.29 8.96 -0.39
CA ARG A 76 -7.64 10.23 -0.70
C ARG A 76 -6.56 10.08 -1.77
N TYR A 77 -5.74 9.02 -1.68
CA TYR A 77 -4.75 8.71 -2.71
C TYR A 77 -5.39 8.51 -4.08
N GLU A 78 -6.47 7.72 -4.16
CA GLU A 78 -7.23 7.52 -5.40
C GLU A 78 -7.70 8.86 -6.00
N GLN A 79 -8.37 9.69 -5.21
CA GLN A 79 -8.89 10.98 -5.67
C GLN A 79 -7.77 11.88 -6.20
N GLU A 80 -6.65 11.99 -5.48
CA GLU A 80 -5.51 12.81 -5.89
C GLU A 80 -4.83 12.25 -7.15
N VAL A 81 -4.69 10.91 -7.28
CA VAL A 81 -4.15 10.27 -8.49
C VAL A 81 -5.07 10.50 -9.69
N LEU A 82 -6.38 10.32 -9.53
CA LEU A 82 -7.33 10.54 -10.62
C LEU A 82 -7.34 12.01 -11.09
N SER A 83 -7.31 12.95 -10.17
CA SER A 83 -7.20 14.37 -10.49
C SER A 83 -5.89 14.69 -11.23
N LEU A 84 -4.78 14.18 -10.73
CA LEU A 84 -3.46 14.39 -11.35
C LEU A 84 -3.36 13.72 -12.72
N THR A 85 -3.87 12.50 -12.89
CA THR A 85 -3.85 11.82 -14.20
C THR A 85 -4.68 12.56 -15.24
N ALA A 86 -5.82 13.16 -14.86
CA ALA A 86 -6.62 13.98 -15.76
C ALA A 86 -5.83 15.18 -16.32
N GLU A 87 -4.94 15.78 -15.51
CA GLU A 87 -4.08 16.87 -15.98
C GLU A 87 -2.90 16.34 -16.81
N LEU A 88 -2.24 15.28 -16.37
CA LEU A 88 -1.06 14.74 -17.04
C LEU A 88 -1.39 14.12 -18.40
N PHE A 89 -2.56 13.53 -18.57
CA PHE A 89 -3.02 12.98 -19.86
C PHE A 89 -3.29 14.04 -20.92
N LYS A 90 -3.31 15.31 -20.57
CA LYS A 90 -3.36 16.41 -21.58
C LYS A 90 -2.07 16.52 -22.39
N THR A 91 -0.94 16.07 -21.82
CA THR A 91 0.40 16.18 -22.42
C THR A 91 1.13 14.84 -22.59
N HIS A 92 0.63 13.78 -21.96
CA HIS A 92 1.21 12.45 -22.04
C HIS A 92 0.16 11.43 -22.48
N SER A 93 0.48 10.53 -23.40
CA SER A 93 -0.44 9.42 -23.77
C SER A 93 -0.35 8.25 -22.80
N THR A 94 0.79 8.11 -22.13
CA THR A 94 1.08 7.01 -21.21
C THR A 94 1.61 7.57 -19.89
N LEU A 95 1.08 7.09 -18.77
CA LEU A 95 1.57 7.41 -17.44
C LEU A 95 2.00 6.12 -16.72
N ILE A 96 2.96 6.22 -15.81
CA ILE A 96 3.47 5.08 -15.05
C ILE A 96 3.13 5.24 -13.56
N LEU A 97 2.38 4.28 -13.03
CA LEU A 97 2.13 4.11 -11.61
C LEU A 97 3.01 2.97 -11.11
N SER A 98 3.82 3.19 -10.06
CA SER A 98 4.74 2.16 -9.58
C SER A 98 4.72 2.05 -8.06
N GLY A 99 4.57 0.83 -7.55
CA GLY A 99 4.63 0.62 -6.12
C GLY A 99 4.30 -0.80 -5.66
N GLY A 100 4.17 -0.95 -4.33
CA GLY A 100 3.85 -2.21 -3.69
C GLY A 100 2.69 -2.14 -2.70
N SER A 101 2.04 -0.98 -2.56
CA SER A 101 0.92 -0.80 -1.63
C SER A 101 -0.38 -1.33 -2.25
N MET A 102 -0.73 -2.55 -1.89
CA MET A 102 -1.86 -3.31 -2.44
C MET A 102 -3.16 -2.50 -2.49
N MET A 103 -3.54 -1.90 -1.35
CA MET A 103 -4.76 -1.10 -1.24
C MET A 103 -4.74 0.16 -2.12
N TYR A 104 -3.57 0.79 -2.30
CA TYR A 104 -3.44 1.98 -3.14
C TYR A 104 -3.57 1.64 -4.62
N ILE A 105 -2.91 0.54 -5.04
CA ILE A 105 -3.02 0.02 -6.42
C ILE A 105 -4.47 -0.35 -6.71
N ASP A 106 -5.11 -1.07 -5.78
CA ASP A 106 -6.49 -1.51 -5.95
C ASP A 106 -7.45 -0.32 -6.01
N ALA A 107 -7.27 0.68 -5.14
CA ALA A 107 -8.04 1.92 -5.15
C ALA A 107 -7.95 2.63 -6.52
N VAL A 108 -6.75 2.84 -7.05
CA VAL A 108 -6.56 3.52 -8.34
C VAL A 108 -7.10 2.68 -9.50
N CYS A 109 -6.89 1.36 -9.52
CA CYS A 109 -7.29 0.51 -10.64
C CYS A 109 -8.79 0.22 -10.65
N ASN A 110 -9.36 -0.06 -9.49
CA ASN A 110 -10.71 -0.62 -9.37
C ASN A 110 -11.69 0.29 -8.63
N GLY A 111 -11.21 1.35 -7.98
CA GLY A 111 -11.97 2.18 -7.07
C GLY A 111 -11.97 1.63 -5.63
N ILE A 112 -12.24 2.48 -4.68
CA ILE A 112 -12.43 2.11 -3.28
C ILE A 112 -13.77 2.68 -2.80
N ASP A 113 -14.38 1.98 -1.84
CA ASP A 113 -15.61 2.46 -1.23
C ASP A 113 -15.34 3.75 -0.46
N ASP A 114 -16.23 4.72 -0.58
CA ASP A 114 -16.14 6.01 0.12
C ASP A 114 -16.61 5.82 1.57
N ILE A 115 -15.69 5.34 2.40
CA ILE A 115 -15.91 5.16 3.83
C ILE A 115 -15.63 6.48 4.55
N PRO A 116 -16.56 7.02 5.32
CA PRO A 116 -16.36 8.26 6.06
C PRO A 116 -15.16 8.22 7.00
N THR A 117 -14.52 9.37 7.20
CA THR A 117 -13.45 9.50 8.19
C THR A 117 -14.01 9.26 9.59
N ILE A 118 -13.34 8.41 10.34
CA ILE A 118 -13.76 8.02 11.68
C ILE A 118 -13.35 9.07 12.71
N ASP A 119 -14.24 9.42 13.59
CA ASP A 119 -13.98 10.30 14.73
C ASP A 119 -12.94 9.68 15.66
N GLU A 120 -11.95 10.46 16.07
CA GLU A 120 -10.85 10.00 16.94
C GLU A 120 -11.37 9.53 18.31
N GLU A 121 -12.40 10.17 18.84
CA GLU A 121 -13.04 9.78 20.10
C GLU A 121 -13.70 8.40 19.99
N VAL A 122 -14.44 8.14 18.89
CA VAL A 122 -15.03 6.83 18.60
C VAL A 122 -13.97 5.76 18.50
N ARG A 123 -12.88 6.03 17.77
CA ARG A 123 -11.76 5.10 17.62
C ARG A 123 -11.12 4.75 18.96
N THR A 124 -10.86 5.75 19.79
CA THR A 124 -10.27 5.57 21.12
C THR A 124 -11.18 4.73 22.01
N THR A 125 -12.48 5.06 22.04
CA THR A 125 -13.48 4.34 22.82
C THR A 125 -13.58 2.86 22.41
N LEU A 126 -13.70 2.57 21.11
CA LEU A 126 -13.81 1.18 20.65
C LEU A 126 -12.52 0.39 20.83
N SER A 127 -11.36 1.06 20.77
CA SER A 127 -10.09 0.42 21.09
C SER A 127 -9.95 0.05 22.58
N ALA A 128 -10.49 0.87 23.48
CA ALA A 128 -10.57 0.56 24.91
C ALA A 128 -11.56 -0.58 25.16
N ARG A 129 -12.76 -0.52 24.58
CA ARG A 129 -13.76 -1.58 24.68
C ARG A 129 -13.25 -2.94 24.19
N LEU A 130 -12.48 -2.97 23.08
CA LEU A 130 -11.88 -4.22 22.62
C LEU A 130 -10.95 -4.85 23.67
N LYS A 131 -10.22 -4.02 24.45
CA LYS A 131 -9.32 -4.52 25.50
C LYS A 131 -10.06 -4.99 26.75
N GLU A 132 -11.14 -4.31 27.09
CA GLU A 132 -11.93 -4.54 28.32
C GLU A 132 -12.98 -5.63 28.14
N GLU A 133 -13.75 -5.58 27.06
CA GLU A 133 -14.90 -6.44 26.81
C GLU A 133 -14.57 -7.65 25.94
N GLY A 134 -13.47 -7.58 25.17
CA GLY A 134 -13.05 -8.62 24.23
C GLY A 134 -13.74 -8.57 22.88
N LEU A 135 -13.26 -9.38 21.95
CA LEU A 135 -13.74 -9.39 20.57
C LEU A 135 -15.14 -9.96 20.42
N ASP A 136 -15.51 -10.95 21.24
CA ASP A 136 -16.81 -11.63 21.12
C ASP A 136 -17.98 -10.69 21.42
N THR A 137 -17.84 -9.78 22.38
CA THR A 137 -18.83 -8.76 22.71
C THR A 137 -19.05 -7.81 21.51
N LEU A 138 -17.95 -7.32 20.90
CA LEU A 138 -18.02 -6.45 19.75
C LEU A 138 -18.57 -7.16 18.50
N LEU A 139 -18.31 -8.46 18.35
CA LEU A 139 -18.92 -9.28 17.31
C LEU A 139 -20.43 -9.44 17.48
N ALA A 140 -20.90 -9.66 18.71
CA ALA A 140 -22.32 -9.74 19.00
C ALA A 140 -23.03 -8.41 18.67
N GLU A 141 -22.40 -7.28 19.00
CA GLU A 141 -22.91 -5.96 18.66
C GLU A 141 -22.91 -5.72 17.14
N LEU A 142 -21.82 -6.06 16.42
CA LEU A 142 -21.76 -5.95 14.97
C LEU A 142 -22.90 -6.74 14.30
N ARG A 143 -23.20 -7.92 14.82
CA ARG A 143 -24.32 -8.74 14.33
C ARG A 143 -25.68 -8.05 14.42
N LEU A 144 -25.87 -7.20 15.45
CA LEU A 144 -27.11 -6.44 15.64
C LEU A 144 -27.21 -5.23 14.73
N VAL A 145 -26.09 -4.47 14.58
CA VAL A 145 -26.09 -3.19 13.86
C VAL A 145 -25.81 -3.34 12.37
N ASP A 146 -25.10 -4.41 11.97
CA ASP A 146 -24.76 -4.71 10.58
C ASP A 146 -24.69 -6.22 10.32
N PRO A 147 -25.86 -6.90 10.29
CA PRO A 147 -25.91 -8.35 10.03
C PRO A 147 -25.30 -8.76 8.69
N GLU A 148 -25.45 -7.90 7.67
CA GLU A 148 -24.89 -8.15 6.35
C GLU A 148 -23.36 -8.23 6.40
N HIS A 149 -22.70 -7.24 7.00
CA HIS A 149 -21.24 -7.26 7.14
C HIS A 149 -20.76 -8.37 8.08
N TYR A 150 -21.49 -8.65 9.16
CA TYR A 150 -21.17 -9.73 10.10
C TYR A 150 -21.05 -11.10 9.40
N ASP A 151 -21.88 -11.36 8.37
CA ASP A 151 -21.84 -12.62 7.62
C ASP A 151 -20.55 -12.79 6.80
N TYR A 152 -19.93 -11.69 6.36
CA TYR A 152 -18.75 -11.69 5.48
C TYR A 152 -17.44 -11.40 6.20
N VAL A 153 -17.48 -10.66 7.31
CA VAL A 153 -16.25 -10.25 8.00
C VAL A 153 -15.50 -11.46 8.56
N ASP A 154 -14.18 -11.42 8.45
CA ASP A 154 -13.34 -12.37 9.19
C ASP A 154 -13.49 -12.11 10.70
N LYS A 155 -14.25 -12.95 11.36
CA LYS A 155 -14.60 -12.84 12.78
C LYS A 155 -13.40 -12.92 13.73
N LYS A 156 -12.25 -13.43 13.25
CA LYS A 156 -10.99 -13.45 13.99
C LYS A 156 -10.17 -12.17 13.82
N ASN A 157 -10.58 -11.30 12.89
CA ASN A 157 -9.87 -10.05 12.62
C ASN A 157 -10.49 -8.90 13.42
N ALA A 158 -10.02 -8.72 14.66
CA ALA A 158 -10.51 -7.66 15.55
C ALA A 158 -10.49 -6.27 14.90
N LYS A 159 -9.48 -5.96 14.07
CA LYS A 159 -9.40 -4.64 13.41
C LYS A 159 -10.54 -4.40 12.43
N ARG A 160 -10.97 -5.41 11.69
CA ARG A 160 -12.10 -5.29 10.75
C ARG A 160 -13.42 -5.17 11.47
N VAL A 161 -13.60 -5.92 12.55
CA VAL A 161 -14.80 -5.85 13.41
C VAL A 161 -14.91 -4.47 14.03
N VAL A 162 -13.84 -3.98 14.66
CA VAL A 162 -13.79 -2.65 15.28
C VAL A 162 -14.05 -1.57 14.24
N HIS A 163 -13.41 -1.64 13.07
CA HIS A 163 -13.59 -0.63 12.02
C HIS A 163 -15.05 -0.53 11.54
N ALA A 164 -15.75 -1.64 11.40
CA ALA A 164 -17.16 -1.62 11.02
C ALA A 164 -18.04 -0.92 12.09
N LEU A 165 -17.74 -1.15 13.36
CA LEU A 165 -18.42 -0.46 14.46
C LEU A 165 -18.00 1.02 14.53
N GLU A 166 -16.73 1.37 14.27
CA GLU A 166 -16.28 2.77 14.18
C GLU A 166 -17.11 3.55 13.15
N VAL A 167 -17.33 2.96 11.96
CA VAL A 167 -18.16 3.57 10.92
C VAL A 167 -19.59 3.75 11.40
N TYR A 168 -20.16 2.72 12.02
CA TYR A 168 -21.52 2.80 12.54
C TYR A 168 -21.69 3.89 13.61
N TYR A 169 -20.80 3.95 14.58
CA TYR A 169 -20.87 4.96 15.64
C TYR A 169 -20.59 6.38 15.16
N THR A 170 -19.74 6.55 14.14
CA THR A 170 -19.47 7.87 13.54
C THR A 170 -20.65 8.35 12.69
N THR A 171 -21.34 7.45 11.96
CA THR A 171 -22.28 7.84 10.91
C THR A 171 -23.74 7.52 11.21
N GLY A 172 -24.00 6.64 12.18
CA GLY A 172 -25.32 6.05 12.42
C GLY A 172 -25.79 5.06 11.36
N LYS A 173 -24.91 4.68 10.38
CA LYS A 173 -25.25 3.77 9.28
C LYS A 173 -24.40 2.50 9.34
N PRO A 174 -24.94 1.33 8.95
CA PRO A 174 -24.16 0.10 8.84
C PRO A 174 -22.98 0.25 7.88
N TYR A 175 -21.84 -0.38 8.18
CA TYR A 175 -20.65 -0.38 7.29
C TYR A 175 -21.00 -0.96 5.92
N SER A 176 -21.83 -2.01 5.85
CA SER A 176 -22.30 -2.62 4.60
C SER A 176 -23.00 -1.64 3.67
N SER A 177 -23.62 -0.58 4.20
CA SER A 177 -24.30 0.45 3.38
C SER A 177 -23.34 1.33 2.56
N PHE A 178 -22.05 1.37 2.93
CA PHE A 178 -21.02 2.10 2.21
C PHE A 178 -20.30 1.22 1.20
N LEU A 179 -20.53 -0.09 1.21
CA LEU A 179 -19.87 -1.01 0.29
C LEU A 179 -20.60 -1.03 -1.06
N THR A 180 -19.93 -0.56 -2.10
CA THR A 180 -20.44 -0.62 -3.49
C THR A 180 -20.14 -1.98 -4.12
N ARG A 181 -19.17 -2.73 -3.58
CA ARG A 181 -18.79 -4.06 -4.02
C ARG A 181 -19.48 -5.10 -3.14
N LYS A 182 -20.63 -5.59 -3.57
CA LYS A 182 -21.25 -6.76 -2.94
C LYS A 182 -20.54 -8.03 -3.38
N THR A 183 -19.80 -8.65 -2.48
CA THR A 183 -19.30 -10.00 -2.67
C THR A 183 -20.48 -10.94 -2.53
N LEU A 184 -20.90 -11.60 -3.61
CA LEU A 184 -21.91 -12.64 -3.52
C LEU A 184 -21.39 -13.82 -2.69
N ARG A 185 -22.32 -14.59 -2.06
CA ARG A 185 -22.02 -15.81 -1.29
C ARG A 185 -21.16 -16.83 -2.03
N ASN A 186 -21.03 -16.74 -3.36
CA ASN A 186 -20.27 -17.64 -4.24
C ASN A 186 -18.85 -17.13 -4.54
N GLY A 187 -18.39 -16.03 -3.93
CA GLY A 187 -17.06 -15.46 -4.22
C GLY A 187 -16.98 -14.62 -5.51
N GLU A 188 -18.08 -14.46 -6.23
CA GLU A 188 -18.15 -13.57 -7.39
C GLU A 188 -18.35 -12.12 -6.91
N ASN A 189 -17.40 -11.27 -7.23
CA ASN A 189 -17.52 -9.83 -6.98
C ASN A 189 -18.38 -9.22 -8.10
N ILE A 190 -19.60 -8.78 -7.79
CA ILE A 190 -20.30 -7.84 -8.66
C ILE A 190 -19.68 -6.46 -8.39
N SER A 191 -18.60 -6.19 -9.08
CA SER A 191 -18.08 -4.86 -9.21
C SER A 191 -18.96 -4.11 -10.22
N GLN A 192 -19.71 -3.10 -9.77
CA GLN A 192 -19.86 -1.95 -10.65
C GLN A 192 -18.45 -1.37 -10.75
N SER A 193 -17.68 -1.83 -11.73
CA SER A 193 -16.35 -1.32 -11.99
C SER A 193 -16.50 0.19 -12.20
N ASN A 194 -15.92 0.98 -11.33
CA ASN A 194 -15.74 2.40 -11.59
C ASN A 194 -14.91 2.49 -12.87
N ILE A 195 -15.60 2.71 -14.00
CA ILE A 195 -14.94 2.77 -15.31
C ILE A 195 -13.95 3.92 -15.24
N ARG A 196 -12.67 3.58 -15.34
CA ARG A 196 -11.62 4.60 -15.36
C ARG A 196 -11.63 5.34 -16.71
N PRO A 197 -11.35 6.64 -16.71
CA PRO A 197 -11.32 7.42 -17.97
C PRO A 197 -10.06 7.14 -18.80
N PHE A 198 -9.32 6.08 -18.49
CA PHE A 198 -8.09 5.64 -19.16
C PHE A 198 -7.98 4.11 -19.14
N ASN A 199 -7.22 3.57 -20.08
CA ASN A 199 -6.87 2.15 -20.07
C ASN A 199 -5.85 1.84 -18.94
N ILE A 200 -5.88 0.61 -18.43
CA ILE A 200 -4.94 0.14 -17.41
C ILE A 200 -4.22 -1.09 -17.93
N ILE A 201 -2.89 -1.02 -17.96
CA ILE A 201 -2.01 -2.16 -18.24
C ILE A 201 -1.27 -2.52 -16.95
N LYS A 202 -1.43 -3.74 -16.46
CA LYS A 202 -0.82 -4.18 -15.20
C LYS A 202 0.36 -5.11 -15.47
N ILE A 203 1.56 -4.68 -15.05
CA ILE A 203 2.82 -5.43 -15.14
C ILE A 203 3.22 -5.86 -13.74
N GLY A 204 3.14 -7.14 -13.46
CA GLY A 204 3.59 -7.75 -12.23
C GLY A 204 5.05 -8.20 -12.34
N LEU A 205 5.84 -7.90 -11.30
CA LEU A 205 7.23 -8.35 -11.25
C LEU A 205 7.37 -9.46 -10.22
N GLU A 206 8.04 -10.54 -10.63
CA GLU A 206 8.35 -11.65 -9.74
C GLU A 206 9.79 -12.13 -9.91
N ARG A 207 10.30 -12.80 -8.89
CA ARG A 207 11.61 -13.47 -8.86
C ARG A 207 11.48 -14.80 -8.15
N PRO A 208 12.38 -15.77 -8.42
CA PRO A 208 12.51 -16.96 -7.60
C PRO A 208 12.61 -16.57 -6.11
N ARG A 209 11.94 -17.36 -5.25
CA ARG A 209 11.81 -17.04 -3.82
C ARG A 209 13.15 -16.82 -3.13
N GLU A 210 14.14 -17.63 -3.44
CA GLU A 210 15.47 -17.54 -2.81
C GLU A 210 16.17 -16.25 -3.20
N GLU A 211 16.09 -15.86 -4.47
CA GLU A 211 16.65 -14.62 -4.97
C GLU A 211 15.97 -13.41 -4.30
N LEU A 212 14.64 -13.41 -4.27
CA LEU A 212 13.88 -12.33 -3.62
C LEU A 212 14.26 -12.20 -2.14
N PHE A 213 14.41 -13.32 -1.43
CA PHE A 213 14.77 -13.31 -0.01
C PHE A 213 16.20 -12.84 0.23
N SER A 214 17.14 -13.22 -0.61
CA SER A 214 18.52 -12.71 -0.58
C SER A 214 18.53 -11.19 -0.76
N ARG A 215 17.82 -10.67 -1.74
CA ARG A 215 17.70 -9.24 -2.01
C ARG A 215 17.03 -8.47 -0.86
N ILE A 216 16.00 -9.05 -0.24
CA ILE A 216 15.36 -8.47 0.95
C ILE A 216 16.37 -8.35 2.09
N ASN A 217 17.13 -9.41 2.36
CA ASN A 217 18.11 -9.41 3.43
C ASN A 217 19.21 -8.36 3.17
N ALA A 218 19.80 -8.35 1.98
CA ALA A 218 20.81 -7.37 1.59
C ALA A 218 20.30 -5.92 1.69
N ARG A 219 19.05 -5.67 1.30
CA ARG A 219 18.42 -4.35 1.42
C ARG A 219 18.26 -3.92 2.87
N VAL A 220 17.88 -4.83 3.77
CA VAL A 220 17.79 -4.52 5.20
C VAL A 220 19.17 -4.18 5.76
N ASP A 221 20.21 -4.94 5.43
CA ASP A 221 21.58 -4.65 5.86
C ASP A 221 22.03 -3.28 5.33
N GLN A 222 21.71 -2.94 4.09
CA GLN A 222 21.97 -1.62 3.52
C GLN A 222 21.23 -0.50 4.26
N MET A 223 19.94 -0.67 4.60
CA MET A 223 19.18 0.30 5.39
C MET A 223 19.82 0.56 6.75
N VAL A 224 20.25 -0.50 7.45
CA VAL A 224 20.92 -0.38 8.75
C VAL A 224 22.23 0.38 8.60
N ASN A 225 23.07 0.03 7.62
CA ASN A 225 24.33 0.72 7.34
C ASN A 225 24.13 2.18 6.92
N SER A 226 23.00 2.50 6.29
CA SER A 226 22.62 3.88 5.91
C SER A 226 22.04 4.70 7.07
N GLY A 227 21.90 4.14 8.28
CA GLY A 227 21.48 4.86 9.46
C GLY A 227 20.01 4.69 9.84
N LEU A 228 19.38 3.56 9.53
CA LEU A 228 17.97 3.30 9.88
C LEU A 228 17.69 3.52 11.38
N LEU A 229 18.62 3.12 12.27
CA LEU A 229 18.44 3.32 13.71
C LEU A 229 18.43 4.82 14.06
N HIS A 230 19.28 5.62 13.42
CA HIS A 230 19.31 7.06 13.64
C HIS A 230 18.04 7.75 13.10
N GLU A 231 17.56 7.32 11.92
CA GLU A 231 16.27 7.79 11.38
C GLU A 231 15.12 7.45 12.35
N ALA A 232 15.07 6.23 12.87
CA ALA A 232 14.06 5.83 13.85
C ALA A 232 14.17 6.63 15.17
N MET A 233 15.39 6.92 15.65
CA MET A 233 15.60 7.75 16.84
C MET A 233 15.03 9.15 16.66
N ASN A 234 15.24 9.79 15.51
CA ASN A 234 14.68 11.11 15.20
C ASN A 234 13.14 11.09 15.12
N LEU A 235 12.56 9.95 14.77
CA LEU A 235 11.11 9.76 14.64
C LEU A 235 10.44 9.24 15.91
N MET A 236 11.22 9.00 16.98
CA MET A 236 10.72 8.46 18.26
C MET A 236 9.58 9.30 18.88
N PRO A 237 9.59 10.65 18.82
CA PRO A 237 8.49 11.48 19.32
C PRO A 237 7.14 11.21 18.60
N HIS A 238 7.19 10.65 17.39
CA HIS A 238 6.01 10.37 16.55
C HIS A 238 5.67 8.88 16.48
N ARG A 239 6.27 8.03 17.34
CA ARG A 239 6.17 6.56 17.27
C ARG A 239 4.74 6.00 17.19
N ASP A 240 3.78 6.71 17.76
CA ASP A 240 2.37 6.29 17.78
C ASP A 240 1.61 6.62 16.49
N LYS A 241 2.22 7.40 15.59
CA LYS A 241 1.60 7.73 14.30
C LYS A 241 1.47 6.48 13.42
N ASN A 242 0.33 6.37 12.74
CA ASN A 242 0.04 5.21 11.87
C ASN A 242 1.09 5.00 10.77
N ALA A 243 1.71 6.07 10.27
CA ALA A 243 2.78 6.01 9.29
C ALA A 243 3.95 5.13 9.76
N LEU A 244 4.32 5.24 11.04
CA LEU A 244 5.44 4.52 11.67
C LEU A 244 5.07 3.11 12.15
N ASN A 245 3.77 2.74 12.06
CA ASN A 245 3.33 1.38 12.35
C ASN A 245 3.69 0.41 11.20
N THR A 246 4.95 0.30 10.86
CA THR A 246 5.46 -0.49 9.74
C THR A 246 6.76 -1.22 10.09
N VAL A 247 7.12 -2.21 9.28
CA VAL A 247 8.37 -2.97 9.43
C VAL A 247 9.57 -2.02 9.27
N GLY A 248 10.57 -2.22 10.07
CA GLY A 248 11.75 -1.38 10.17
C GLY A 248 11.69 -0.49 11.40
N TYR A 249 10.73 0.42 11.45
CA TYR A 249 10.62 1.38 12.56
C TYR A 249 10.18 0.73 13.87
N LYS A 250 9.20 -0.16 13.84
CA LYS A 250 8.74 -0.87 15.05
C LYS A 250 9.86 -1.64 15.74
N GLU A 251 10.65 -2.32 14.96
CA GLU A 251 11.76 -3.12 15.47
C GLU A 251 12.87 -2.20 16.02
N MET A 252 13.15 -1.07 15.34
CA MET A 252 14.13 -0.10 15.81
C MET A 252 13.66 0.64 17.07
N PHE A 253 12.37 0.90 17.23
CA PHE A 253 11.83 1.46 18.48
C PHE A 253 12.03 0.51 19.65
N ASN A 254 11.89 -0.81 19.48
CA ASN A 254 12.20 -1.77 20.53
C ASN A 254 13.69 -1.76 20.93
N VAL A 255 14.59 -1.47 19.99
CA VAL A 255 16.02 -1.28 20.30
C VAL A 255 16.23 -0.01 21.12
N LEU A 256 15.60 1.09 20.72
CA LEU A 256 15.70 2.38 21.41
C LEU A 256 15.08 2.34 22.82
N ASP A 257 14.05 1.52 23.02
CA ASP A 257 13.45 1.25 24.34
C ASP A 257 14.31 0.30 25.22
N GLY A 258 15.42 -0.25 24.68
CA GLY A 258 16.28 -1.21 25.40
C GLY A 258 15.67 -2.60 25.54
N THR A 259 14.56 -2.90 24.85
CA THR A 259 13.88 -4.21 24.93
C THR A 259 14.48 -5.25 23.99
N TRP A 260 15.13 -4.83 22.91
CA TRP A 260 15.78 -5.73 21.95
C TRP A 260 17.23 -5.31 21.66
N GLU A 261 18.07 -6.31 21.46
CA GLU A 261 19.39 -6.12 20.87
C GLU A 261 19.27 -5.76 19.38
N LEU A 262 20.17 -4.91 18.88
CA LEU A 262 20.16 -4.47 17.49
C LEU A 262 20.22 -5.65 16.49
N ALA A 263 21.07 -6.65 16.78
CA ALA A 263 21.18 -7.84 15.93
C ALA A 263 19.85 -8.60 15.84
N MET A 264 19.11 -8.71 16.95
CA MET A 264 17.78 -9.31 16.99
C MET A 264 16.78 -8.52 16.15
N ALA A 265 16.78 -7.19 16.28
CA ALA A 265 15.88 -6.31 15.50
C ALA A 265 16.12 -6.46 13.99
N ILE A 266 17.37 -6.51 13.56
CA ILE A 266 17.75 -6.70 12.15
C ILE A 266 17.17 -8.02 11.61
N GLU A 267 17.35 -9.12 12.31
CA GLU A 267 16.80 -10.42 11.89
C GLU A 267 15.26 -10.42 11.87
N ARG A 268 14.62 -9.72 12.79
CA ARG A 268 13.16 -9.53 12.80
C ARG A 268 12.69 -8.72 11.61
N ILE A 269 13.38 -7.63 11.25
CA ILE A 269 13.08 -6.82 10.07
C ILE A 269 13.19 -7.67 8.81
N LYS A 270 14.29 -8.42 8.63
CA LYS A 270 14.45 -9.34 7.50
C LYS A 270 13.28 -10.33 7.41
N LYS A 271 12.96 -11.00 8.53
CA LYS A 271 11.85 -11.96 8.59
C LYS A 271 10.51 -11.29 8.25
N ASN A 272 10.19 -10.17 8.87
CA ASN A 272 8.91 -9.48 8.70
C ASN A 272 8.75 -8.92 7.28
N THR A 273 9.85 -8.45 6.67
CA THR A 273 9.87 -8.01 5.26
C THR A 273 9.61 -9.17 4.31
N ARG A 274 10.20 -10.36 4.55
CA ARG A 274 9.89 -11.57 3.75
C ARG A 274 8.42 -11.99 3.89
N VAL A 275 7.85 -11.88 5.09
CA VAL A 275 6.40 -12.14 5.32
C VAL A 275 5.54 -11.13 4.58
N TYR A 276 5.92 -9.86 4.61
CA TYR A 276 5.20 -8.81 3.87
C TYR A 276 5.26 -9.03 2.35
N ALA A 277 6.43 -9.35 1.82
CA ALA A 277 6.60 -9.69 0.40
C ALA A 277 5.70 -10.87 -0.03
N LYS A 278 5.56 -11.91 0.81
CA LYS A 278 4.62 -13.02 0.54
C LYS A 278 3.17 -12.54 0.51
N LYS A 279 2.77 -11.67 1.45
CA LYS A 279 1.41 -11.10 1.46
C LYS A 279 1.12 -10.30 0.20
N GLN A 280 2.09 -9.49 -0.26
CA GLN A 280 1.97 -8.76 -1.53
C GLN A 280 1.77 -9.72 -2.71
N MET A 281 2.60 -10.76 -2.82
CA MET A 281 2.45 -11.75 -3.90
C MET A 281 1.11 -12.48 -3.85
N THR A 282 0.67 -12.91 -2.67
CA THR A 282 -0.64 -13.55 -2.50
C THR A 282 -1.77 -12.62 -2.97
N TRP A 283 -1.70 -11.33 -2.61
CA TRP A 283 -2.70 -10.35 -3.03
C TRP A 283 -2.72 -10.17 -4.55
N PHE A 284 -1.56 -9.91 -5.15
CA PHE A 284 -1.48 -9.62 -6.58
C PHE A 284 -1.79 -10.84 -7.46
N LYS A 285 -1.48 -12.06 -7.01
CA LYS A 285 -1.80 -13.29 -7.77
C LYS A 285 -3.31 -13.59 -7.89
N HIS A 286 -4.18 -12.91 -7.14
CA HIS A 286 -5.62 -13.01 -7.33
C HIS A 286 -6.13 -12.25 -8.56
N ASP A 287 -5.37 -11.26 -9.04
CA ASP A 287 -5.75 -10.49 -10.22
C ASP A 287 -5.20 -11.15 -11.50
N GLN A 288 -6.11 -11.75 -12.26
CA GLN A 288 -5.82 -12.45 -13.53
C GLN A 288 -5.39 -11.49 -14.67
N SER A 289 -5.64 -10.20 -14.52
CA SER A 289 -5.28 -9.20 -15.54
C SER A 289 -3.81 -8.77 -15.48
N ILE A 290 -3.04 -9.27 -14.52
CA ILE A 290 -1.62 -8.93 -14.37
C ILE A 290 -0.77 -9.82 -15.26
N ALA A 291 0.01 -9.22 -16.17
CA ALA A 291 1.06 -9.90 -16.92
C ALA A 291 2.34 -9.95 -16.09
N TRP A 292 2.86 -11.15 -15.83
CA TRP A 292 4.01 -11.37 -14.95
C TRP A 292 5.32 -11.50 -15.71
N PHE A 293 6.35 -10.79 -15.23
CA PHE A 293 7.68 -10.76 -15.83
C PHE A 293 8.79 -10.80 -14.77
N HIS A 294 9.96 -11.27 -15.18
CA HIS A 294 11.17 -11.04 -14.41
C HIS A 294 11.65 -9.58 -14.65
N PRO A 295 12.15 -8.86 -13.64
CA PRO A 295 12.56 -7.45 -13.81
C PRO A 295 13.69 -7.20 -14.83
N GLN A 296 14.40 -8.24 -15.25
CA GLN A 296 15.44 -8.16 -16.28
C GLN A 296 14.89 -8.26 -17.71
N GLU A 297 13.63 -8.64 -17.89
CA GLU A 297 12.96 -8.78 -19.20
C GLU A 297 12.42 -7.42 -19.71
N LYS A 298 13.23 -6.37 -19.59
CA LYS A 298 12.83 -4.99 -19.91
C LYS A 298 12.27 -4.85 -21.31
N GLU A 299 12.94 -5.42 -22.31
CA GLU A 299 12.56 -5.36 -23.71
C GLU A 299 11.19 -6.03 -23.95
N SER A 300 10.99 -7.22 -23.41
CA SER A 300 9.72 -7.94 -23.51
C SER A 300 8.58 -7.19 -22.81
N ILE A 301 8.86 -6.51 -21.70
CA ILE A 301 7.87 -5.66 -20.99
C ILE A 301 7.49 -4.47 -21.88
N ILE A 302 8.47 -3.81 -22.51
CA ILE A 302 8.20 -2.67 -23.42
C ILE A 302 7.37 -3.12 -24.61
N GLU A 303 7.71 -4.25 -25.24
CA GLU A 303 6.94 -4.83 -26.37
C GLU A 303 5.51 -5.17 -25.95
N HIS A 304 5.35 -5.81 -24.80
CA HIS A 304 4.02 -6.13 -24.25
C HIS A 304 3.17 -4.86 -24.03
N ILE A 305 3.74 -3.81 -23.43
CA ILE A 305 3.04 -2.55 -23.23
C ILE A 305 2.67 -1.94 -24.59
N LYS A 306 3.60 -1.88 -25.57
CA LYS A 306 3.35 -1.33 -26.89
C LYS A 306 2.26 -2.06 -27.66
N ALA A 307 2.15 -3.37 -27.49
CA ALA A 307 1.10 -4.16 -28.14
C ALA A 307 -0.32 -3.89 -27.58
N LEU A 308 -0.41 -3.28 -26.38
CA LEU A 308 -1.68 -2.96 -25.71
C LEU A 308 -2.05 -1.46 -25.76
N LEU A 309 -1.12 -0.58 -26.22
CA LEU A 309 -1.36 0.85 -26.45
C LEU A 309 -2.07 1.11 -27.77
#